data_45abae6b098d673a55ef7079a11cc754
#
_entry.id   45abae6b098d673a55ef7079a11cc754
#
_cell.length_a   1.000
_cell.length_b   1.000
_cell.length_c   1.000
_cell.angle_alpha   90.00
_cell.angle_beta   90.00
_cell.angle_gamma   90.00
#
_symmetry.space_group_name_H-M   'P 1'
#
loop_
_entity.id
_entity.type
_entity.pdbx_description
1 polymer ?
#
loop_
_entity_poly.entity_id
_entity_poly.type
_entity_poly.pdbx_seq_one_letter_code
_entity_poly.pdbx_strand_id
1 'polypeptide(L)'
;MKVVLISATANSLAPIEEAFRRYASDVEYVHLLDSDLLFQLERAGEITASIRRRFVDLVRLAEQSGADLIQLTCSAFNGLVPYLQQITEVRIFRSDQAVLDRALKYERIGLVSTVAATPVALSGYLKEKRPNVQVISEVEDGAIHLLSEGRKQEHDEKVIRLIRKIESRVDVIVLSQYSIEHVRQLVQSEVPILGAASATAQYVREYLAEKEQHHLTRT
;
A
#
# COMPACT_ATOMS: atom_id res chain seq x y z
N MET A 1 0.63 -18.85 -10.71
CA MET A 1 -0.44 -18.30 -9.82
C MET A 1 -0.72 -16.87 -10.21
N LYS A 2 -1.99 -16.42 -10.04
CA LYS A 2 -2.49 -15.12 -10.51
C LYS A 2 -2.84 -14.19 -9.36
N VAL A 3 -2.32 -12.97 -9.40
CA VAL A 3 -2.62 -11.90 -8.44
C VAL A 3 -3.59 -10.91 -9.06
N VAL A 4 -4.65 -10.54 -8.34
CA VAL A 4 -5.52 -9.43 -8.74
C VAL A 4 -5.22 -8.21 -7.87
N LEU A 5 -4.78 -7.14 -8.52
CA LEU A 5 -4.47 -5.86 -7.91
C LEU A 5 -5.71 -4.97 -7.94
N ILE A 6 -6.32 -4.70 -6.76
CA ILE A 6 -7.50 -3.81 -6.66
C ILE A 6 -7.03 -2.41 -6.32
N SER A 7 -7.27 -1.47 -7.22
CA SER A 7 -6.80 -0.07 -7.15
C SER A 7 -7.97 0.92 -7.07
N ALA A 8 -7.85 1.91 -6.20
CA ALA A 8 -8.80 3.00 -6.03
C ALA A 8 -8.30 4.34 -6.64
N THR A 9 -7.12 4.32 -7.26
CA THR A 9 -6.53 5.47 -7.95
C THR A 9 -5.54 4.97 -9.01
N ALA A 10 -5.48 5.66 -10.15
CA ALA A 10 -4.53 5.37 -11.21
C ALA A 10 -3.07 5.61 -10.79
N ASN A 11 -2.83 6.51 -9.81
CA ASN A 11 -1.49 6.85 -9.34
C ASN A 11 -0.76 5.67 -8.65
N SER A 12 -1.46 4.59 -8.31
CA SER A 12 -0.85 3.37 -7.75
C SER A 12 -0.39 2.36 -8.81
N LEU A 13 -0.87 2.46 -10.06
CA LEU A 13 -0.62 1.43 -11.09
C LEU A 13 0.85 1.34 -11.47
N ALA A 14 1.42 2.40 -12.04
CA ALA A 14 2.81 2.37 -12.50
C ALA A 14 3.83 2.01 -11.39
N PRO A 15 3.71 2.52 -10.14
CA PRO A 15 4.61 2.11 -9.06
C PRO A 15 4.55 0.62 -8.72
N ILE A 16 3.36 0.03 -8.67
CA ILE A 16 3.25 -1.40 -8.35
C ILE A 16 3.68 -2.29 -9.52
N GLU A 17 3.40 -1.90 -10.76
CA GLU A 17 3.89 -2.60 -11.96
C GLU A 17 5.43 -2.60 -12.02
N GLU A 18 6.06 -1.46 -11.74
CA GLU A 18 7.52 -1.37 -11.65
C GLU A 18 8.09 -2.28 -10.56
N ALA A 19 7.42 -2.31 -9.38
CA ALA A 19 7.82 -3.17 -8.29
C ALA A 19 7.68 -4.66 -8.65
N PHE A 20 6.58 -5.07 -9.30
CA PHE A 20 6.39 -6.46 -9.75
C PHE A 20 7.43 -6.83 -10.82
N ARG A 21 7.67 -5.97 -11.81
CA ARG A 21 8.69 -6.21 -12.84
C ARG A 21 10.07 -6.45 -12.23
N ARG A 22 10.40 -5.73 -11.16
CA ARG A 22 11.71 -5.79 -10.52
C ARG A 22 11.87 -6.94 -9.52
N TYR A 23 10.83 -7.26 -8.77
CA TYR A 23 10.91 -8.15 -7.61
C TYR A 23 10.05 -9.42 -7.69
N ALA A 24 9.11 -9.47 -8.62
CA ALA A 24 8.14 -10.54 -8.81
C ALA A 24 7.81 -10.75 -10.30
N SER A 25 8.83 -10.74 -11.17
CA SER A 25 8.67 -10.83 -12.64
C SER A 25 8.10 -12.16 -13.12
N ASP A 26 8.11 -13.16 -12.28
CA ASP A 26 7.55 -14.50 -12.47
C ASP A 26 6.08 -14.61 -12.05
N VAL A 27 5.52 -13.54 -11.46
CA VAL A 27 4.12 -13.52 -10.96
C VAL A 27 3.20 -12.89 -12.01
N GLU A 28 2.17 -13.64 -12.44
CA GLU A 28 1.09 -13.12 -13.27
C GLU A 28 0.19 -12.20 -12.43
N TYR A 29 -0.12 -11.02 -12.96
CA TYR A 29 -1.07 -10.11 -12.30
C TYR A 29 -1.99 -9.40 -13.29
N VAL A 30 -3.16 -9.00 -12.79
CA VAL A 30 -4.13 -8.15 -13.49
C VAL A 30 -4.63 -7.03 -12.59
N HIS A 31 -5.08 -5.93 -13.19
CA HIS A 31 -5.63 -4.79 -12.45
C HIS A 31 -7.15 -4.76 -12.52
N LEU A 32 -7.79 -4.49 -11.36
CA LEU A 32 -9.14 -3.98 -11.26
C LEU A 32 -9.07 -2.56 -10.69
N LEU A 33 -9.38 -1.57 -11.52
CA LEU A 33 -9.32 -0.16 -11.15
C LEU A 33 -10.72 0.44 -11.05
N ASP A 34 -11.03 1.00 -9.89
CA ASP A 34 -12.16 1.90 -9.70
C ASP A 34 -11.66 3.26 -9.20
N SER A 35 -11.32 4.14 -10.14
CA SER A 35 -10.66 5.41 -9.85
C SER A 35 -11.56 6.46 -9.18
N ASP A 36 -12.88 6.22 -9.08
CA ASP A 36 -13.80 7.10 -8.36
C ASP A 36 -13.85 6.84 -6.85
N LEU A 37 -13.38 5.68 -6.38
CA LEU A 37 -13.46 5.31 -4.95
C LEU A 37 -12.73 6.29 -4.03
N LEU A 38 -11.54 6.74 -4.41
CA LEU A 38 -10.79 7.70 -3.60
C LEU A 38 -11.50 9.06 -3.54
N PHE A 39 -12.03 9.55 -4.67
CA PHE A 39 -12.84 10.78 -4.70
C PHE A 39 -14.12 10.67 -3.87
N GLN A 40 -14.77 9.51 -3.87
CA GLN A 40 -15.95 9.29 -3.02
C GLN A 40 -15.58 9.31 -1.53
N LEU A 41 -14.45 8.71 -1.14
CA LEU A 41 -13.97 8.74 0.23
C LEU A 41 -13.65 10.19 0.67
N GLU A 42 -12.94 10.96 -0.15
CA GLU A 42 -12.58 12.34 0.15
C GLU A 42 -13.84 13.23 0.31
N ARG A 43 -14.83 13.08 -0.57
CA ARG A 43 -16.10 13.82 -0.46
C ARG A 43 -16.94 13.45 0.75
N ALA A 44 -16.94 12.17 1.14
CA ALA A 44 -17.74 11.69 2.25
C ALA A 44 -17.03 11.84 3.62
N GLY A 45 -15.69 11.91 3.63
CA GLY A 45 -14.87 11.90 4.85
C GLY A 45 -14.82 10.54 5.56
N GLU A 46 -15.56 9.53 5.05
CA GLU A 46 -15.64 8.19 5.64
C GLU A 46 -15.91 7.10 4.60
N ILE A 47 -15.66 5.84 4.97
CA ILE A 47 -15.99 4.68 4.15
C ILE A 47 -17.49 4.39 4.23
N THR A 48 -18.25 4.86 3.25
CA THR A 48 -19.71 4.70 3.17
C THR A 48 -20.14 3.27 2.83
N ALA A 49 -21.43 2.97 2.99
CA ALA A 49 -22.02 1.70 2.53
C ALA A 49 -21.90 1.50 1.01
N SER A 50 -21.93 2.60 0.24
CA SER A 50 -21.72 2.56 -1.23
C SER A 50 -20.31 2.11 -1.58
N ILE A 51 -19.30 2.70 -0.95
CA ILE A 51 -17.88 2.31 -1.12
C ILE A 51 -17.68 0.83 -0.77
N ARG A 52 -18.24 0.38 0.36
CA ARG A 52 -18.16 -1.04 0.78
C ARG A 52 -18.74 -1.99 -0.26
N ARG A 53 -19.93 -1.68 -0.82
CA ARG A 53 -20.54 -2.51 -1.88
C ARG A 53 -19.67 -2.61 -3.12
N ARG A 54 -19.09 -1.51 -3.58
CA ARG A 54 -18.18 -1.50 -4.75
C ARG A 54 -16.94 -2.37 -4.50
N PHE A 55 -16.36 -2.35 -3.29
CA PHE A 55 -15.26 -3.28 -2.94
C PHE A 55 -15.70 -4.75 -2.94
N VAL A 56 -16.91 -5.06 -2.47
CA VAL A 56 -17.48 -6.43 -2.57
C VAL A 56 -17.56 -6.87 -4.03
N ASP A 57 -18.02 -6.00 -4.93
CA ASP A 57 -18.11 -6.31 -6.35
C ASP A 57 -16.73 -6.50 -7.00
N LEU A 58 -15.74 -5.69 -6.63
CA LEU A 58 -14.36 -5.86 -7.08
C LEU A 58 -13.73 -7.18 -6.60
N VAL A 59 -13.99 -7.59 -5.35
CA VAL A 59 -13.54 -8.88 -4.82
C VAL A 59 -14.19 -10.04 -5.58
N ARG A 60 -15.49 -9.97 -5.85
CA ARG A 60 -16.20 -10.99 -6.67
C ARG A 60 -15.63 -11.09 -8.09
N LEU A 61 -15.35 -9.97 -8.73
CA LEU A 61 -14.70 -9.95 -10.04
C LEU A 61 -13.30 -10.57 -10.00
N ALA A 62 -12.53 -10.32 -8.94
CA ALA A 62 -11.24 -10.93 -8.73
C ALA A 62 -11.35 -12.46 -8.61
N GLU A 63 -12.29 -12.99 -7.82
CA GLU A 63 -12.55 -14.42 -7.69
C GLU A 63 -12.95 -15.04 -9.04
N GLN A 64 -13.89 -14.41 -9.75
CA GLN A 64 -14.35 -14.88 -11.07
C GLN A 64 -13.22 -14.90 -12.11
N SER A 65 -12.22 -14.04 -11.96
CA SER A 65 -11.04 -14.04 -12.82
C SER A 65 -10.03 -15.14 -12.47
N GLY A 66 -10.27 -15.93 -11.44
CA GLY A 66 -9.38 -16.99 -10.97
C GLY A 66 -8.19 -16.46 -10.16
N ALA A 67 -8.41 -15.47 -9.30
CA ALA A 67 -7.37 -14.94 -8.42
C ALA A 67 -6.90 -15.99 -7.40
N ASP A 68 -5.59 -16.20 -7.31
CA ASP A 68 -4.94 -16.95 -6.20
C ASP A 68 -4.69 -16.06 -4.99
N LEU A 69 -4.60 -14.75 -5.23
CA LEU A 69 -4.35 -13.71 -4.25
C LEU A 69 -4.98 -12.39 -4.71
N ILE A 70 -5.59 -11.66 -3.79
CA ILE A 70 -6.06 -10.29 -4.00
C ILE A 70 -5.15 -9.33 -3.22
N GLN A 71 -4.61 -8.31 -3.89
CA GLN A 71 -3.76 -7.28 -3.31
C GLN A 71 -4.44 -5.92 -3.42
N LEU A 72 -4.79 -5.29 -2.30
CA LEU A 72 -5.19 -3.88 -2.32
C LEU A 72 -3.97 -2.99 -2.57
N THR A 73 -4.13 -1.93 -3.36
CA THR A 73 -3.03 -1.00 -3.69
C THR A 73 -3.22 0.41 -3.13
N CYS A 74 -4.30 0.64 -2.38
CA CYS A 74 -4.61 1.94 -1.76
C CYS A 74 -4.78 1.80 -0.25
N SER A 75 -3.90 2.47 0.51
CA SER A 75 -3.85 2.39 1.98
C SER A 75 -5.10 2.94 2.68
N ALA A 76 -5.80 3.91 2.06
CA ALA A 76 -7.02 4.49 2.62
C ALA A 76 -8.16 3.47 2.82
N PHE A 77 -8.11 2.32 2.14
CA PHE A 77 -9.12 1.26 2.20
C PHE A 77 -8.65 -0.01 2.91
N ASN A 78 -7.46 -0.04 3.47
CA ASN A 78 -6.93 -1.21 4.18
C ASN A 78 -7.82 -1.66 5.35
N GLY A 79 -8.55 -0.74 5.97
CA GLY A 79 -9.54 -1.06 7.01
C GLY A 79 -10.70 -1.93 6.56
N LEU A 80 -10.94 -2.07 5.25
CA LEU A 80 -11.96 -2.99 4.71
C LEU A 80 -11.51 -4.45 4.66
N VAL A 81 -10.21 -4.75 4.70
CA VAL A 81 -9.69 -6.11 4.53
C VAL A 81 -10.32 -7.13 5.48
N PRO A 82 -10.46 -6.88 6.80
CA PRO A 82 -11.10 -7.85 7.69
C PRO A 82 -12.55 -8.16 7.31
N TYR A 83 -13.28 -7.15 6.81
CA TYR A 83 -14.66 -7.32 6.33
C TYR A 83 -14.71 -8.11 5.01
N LEU A 84 -13.86 -7.73 4.04
CA LEU A 84 -13.81 -8.37 2.74
C LEU A 84 -13.32 -9.82 2.84
N GLN A 85 -12.41 -10.13 3.75
CA GLN A 85 -11.93 -11.49 3.96
C GLN A 85 -13.03 -12.46 4.46
N GLN A 86 -14.14 -11.96 5.02
CA GLN A 86 -15.25 -12.80 5.47
C GLN A 86 -16.14 -13.28 4.31
N ILE A 87 -16.02 -12.68 3.13
CA ILE A 87 -16.86 -12.98 1.97
C ILE A 87 -16.12 -13.72 0.84
N THR A 88 -14.87 -14.07 1.04
CA THR A 88 -14.03 -14.77 0.05
C THR A 88 -13.02 -15.68 0.73
N GLU A 89 -12.75 -16.83 0.11
CA GLU A 89 -11.67 -17.74 0.49
C GLU A 89 -10.31 -17.29 -0.09
N VAL A 90 -10.33 -16.41 -1.10
CA VAL A 90 -9.10 -15.87 -1.67
C VAL A 90 -8.44 -14.91 -0.67
N ARG A 91 -7.16 -15.14 -0.37
CA ARG A 91 -6.43 -14.27 0.56
C ARG A 91 -6.37 -12.83 0.05
N ILE A 92 -6.72 -11.87 0.91
CA ILE A 92 -6.64 -10.44 0.62
C ILE A 92 -5.50 -9.83 1.42
N PHE A 93 -4.57 -9.17 0.73
CA PHE A 93 -3.48 -8.41 1.36
C PHE A 93 -3.75 -6.91 1.36
N ARG A 94 -3.35 -6.28 2.46
CA ARG A 94 -3.31 -4.83 2.60
C ARG A 94 -2.13 -4.25 1.81
N SER A 95 -2.26 -3.04 1.30
CA SER A 95 -1.19 -2.34 0.58
C SER A 95 0.02 -1.95 1.47
N ASP A 96 -0.17 -1.88 2.78
CA ASP A 96 0.82 -1.38 3.74
C ASP A 96 1.48 -2.50 4.57
N GLN A 97 0.87 -3.68 4.65
CA GLN A 97 1.30 -4.74 5.56
C GLN A 97 2.79 -5.07 5.42
N ALA A 98 3.24 -5.36 4.22
CA ALA A 98 4.61 -5.82 3.97
C ALA A 98 5.66 -4.78 4.39
N VAL A 99 5.43 -3.50 4.13
CA VAL A 99 6.37 -2.44 4.50
C VAL A 99 6.33 -2.16 6.00
N LEU A 100 5.15 -2.24 6.62
CA LEU A 100 5.00 -2.03 8.06
C LEU A 100 5.60 -3.17 8.88
N ASP A 101 5.43 -4.43 8.46
CA ASP A 101 6.06 -5.59 9.11
C ASP A 101 7.59 -5.48 9.07
N ARG A 102 8.17 -4.94 7.99
CA ARG A 102 9.60 -4.62 7.91
C ARG A 102 9.99 -3.48 8.83
N ALA A 103 9.17 -2.44 8.91
CA ALA A 103 9.41 -1.28 9.77
C ALA A 103 9.36 -1.64 11.28
N LEU A 104 8.60 -2.66 11.67
CA LEU A 104 8.53 -3.14 13.06
C LEU A 104 9.86 -3.65 13.64
N LYS A 105 10.92 -3.77 12.84
CA LYS A 105 12.28 -4.05 13.33
C LYS A 105 12.94 -2.83 13.99
N TYR A 106 12.37 -1.63 13.81
CA TYR A 106 12.90 -0.36 14.32
C TYR A 106 12.02 0.17 15.46
N GLU A 107 12.58 0.97 16.36
CA GLU A 107 11.85 1.51 17.50
C GLU A 107 11.06 2.77 17.16
N ARG A 108 11.68 3.66 16.38
CA ARG A 108 11.10 4.94 15.97
C ARG A 108 10.83 4.91 14.46
N ILE A 109 9.56 4.90 14.10
CA ILE A 109 9.10 4.76 12.71
C ILE A 109 8.52 6.08 12.23
N GLY A 110 9.05 6.62 11.13
CA GLY A 110 8.52 7.77 10.42
C GLY A 110 7.56 7.35 9.32
N LEU A 111 6.37 7.94 9.28
CA LEU A 111 5.41 7.74 8.20
C LEU A 111 5.31 9.02 7.37
N VAL A 112 5.56 8.93 6.07
CA VAL A 112 5.39 10.03 5.11
C VAL A 112 4.23 9.73 4.19
N SER A 113 3.29 10.67 4.05
CA SER A 113 2.05 10.50 3.29
C SER A 113 1.62 11.77 2.55
N THR A 114 0.81 11.60 1.51
CA THR A 114 0.16 12.68 0.75
C THR A 114 -1.37 12.64 0.81
N VAL A 115 -1.92 11.80 1.71
CA VAL A 115 -3.34 11.67 2.02
C VAL A 115 -3.51 11.59 3.54
N ALA A 116 -4.33 12.46 4.13
CA ALA A 116 -4.49 12.61 5.57
C ALA A 116 -4.98 11.32 6.29
N ALA A 117 -5.83 10.53 5.65
CA ALA A 117 -6.36 9.30 6.23
C ALA A 117 -5.30 8.19 6.39
N THR A 118 -4.21 8.22 5.62
CA THR A 118 -3.22 7.14 5.56
C THR A 118 -2.49 6.91 6.89
N PRO A 119 -1.90 7.93 7.57
CA PRO A 119 -1.11 7.69 8.78
C PRO A 119 -1.92 7.12 9.94
N VAL A 120 -3.20 7.45 10.02
CA VAL A 120 -4.10 6.94 11.08
C VAL A 120 -4.21 5.41 10.97
N ALA A 121 -4.51 4.91 9.77
CA ALA A 121 -4.63 3.48 9.50
C ALA A 121 -3.31 2.73 9.74
N LEU A 122 -2.19 3.29 9.28
CA LEU A 122 -0.87 2.67 9.43
C LEU A 122 -0.38 2.66 10.88
N SER A 123 -0.56 3.76 11.61
CA SER A 123 -0.22 3.85 13.03
C SER A 123 -1.05 2.87 13.86
N GLY A 124 -2.33 2.69 13.51
CA GLY A 124 -3.20 1.70 14.15
C GLY A 124 -2.62 0.28 14.01
N TYR A 125 -2.25 -0.11 12.80
CA TYR A 125 -1.62 -1.41 12.54
C TYR A 125 -0.31 -1.62 13.32
N LEU A 126 0.58 -0.63 13.30
CA LEU A 126 1.86 -0.70 14.02
C LEU A 126 1.66 -0.87 15.52
N LYS A 127 0.75 -0.09 16.13
CA LYS A 127 0.45 -0.15 17.56
C LYS A 127 -0.27 -1.43 17.97
N GLU A 128 -1.09 -2.01 17.12
CA GLU A 128 -1.70 -3.33 17.35
C GLU A 128 -0.63 -4.42 17.46
N LYS A 129 0.38 -4.40 16.57
CA LYS A 129 1.48 -5.37 16.56
C LYS A 129 2.52 -5.12 17.64
N ARG A 130 2.83 -3.86 17.93
CA ARG A 130 3.81 -3.45 18.94
C ARG A 130 3.32 -2.19 19.67
N PRO A 131 2.62 -2.32 20.82
CA PRO A 131 1.98 -1.21 21.53
C PRO A 131 2.91 -0.04 21.87
N ASN A 132 4.18 -0.32 22.16
CA ASN A 132 5.16 0.69 22.59
C ASN A 132 5.97 1.29 21.42
N VAL A 133 5.64 0.99 20.16
CA VAL A 133 6.33 1.54 19.00
C VAL A 133 6.11 3.06 18.93
N GLN A 134 7.19 3.80 18.69
CA GLN A 134 7.11 5.24 18.48
C GLN A 134 6.85 5.53 16.99
N VAL A 135 5.76 6.23 16.71
CA VAL A 135 5.38 6.58 15.34
C VAL A 135 5.29 8.10 15.22
N ILE A 136 6.04 8.65 14.27
CA ILE A 136 6.01 10.07 13.89
C ILE A 136 5.48 10.13 12.47
N SER A 137 4.45 10.94 12.24
CA SER A 137 3.83 11.07 10.91
C SER A 137 3.94 12.49 10.39
N GLU A 138 4.31 12.63 9.12
CA GLU A 138 4.25 13.89 8.39
C GLU A 138 3.41 13.70 7.13
N VAL A 139 2.52 14.66 6.90
CA VAL A 139 1.53 14.60 5.82
C VAL A 139 1.52 15.91 5.06
N GLU A 140 1.53 15.83 3.74
CA GLU A 140 1.16 16.94 2.85
C GLU A 140 -0.17 16.57 2.16
N ASP A 141 -1.26 16.83 2.86
CA ASP A 141 -2.59 16.42 2.41
C ASP A 141 -2.95 17.02 1.06
N GLY A 142 -3.54 16.21 0.19
CA GLY A 142 -3.89 16.59 -1.19
C GLY A 142 -2.72 16.62 -2.16
N ALA A 143 -1.46 16.45 -1.74
CA ALA A 143 -0.33 16.48 -2.67
C ALA A 143 -0.40 15.35 -3.73
N ILE A 144 -1.11 14.26 -3.47
CA ILE A 144 -1.35 13.18 -4.45
C ILE A 144 -2.01 13.71 -5.75
N HIS A 145 -2.83 14.76 -5.68
CA HIS A 145 -3.53 15.34 -6.85
C HIS A 145 -2.56 15.99 -7.81
N LEU A 146 -1.42 16.51 -7.33
CA LEU A 146 -0.37 17.09 -8.18
C LEU A 146 0.14 16.09 -9.22
N LEU A 147 0.16 14.79 -8.90
CA LEU A 147 0.52 13.76 -9.87
C LEU A 147 -0.51 13.65 -11.01
N SER A 148 -1.79 13.71 -10.68
CA SER A 148 -2.88 13.68 -11.68
C SER A 148 -2.92 14.95 -12.53
N GLU A 149 -2.42 16.07 -11.99
CA GLU A 149 -2.27 17.36 -12.68
C GLU A 149 -0.98 17.47 -13.53
N GLY A 150 -0.14 16.42 -13.54
CA GLY A 150 1.16 16.44 -14.23
C GLY A 150 2.26 17.26 -13.52
N ARG A 151 2.01 17.73 -12.30
CA ARG A 151 2.93 18.56 -11.48
C ARG A 151 3.83 17.69 -10.60
N LYS A 152 4.44 16.68 -11.22
CA LYS A 152 5.25 15.66 -10.52
C LYS A 152 6.41 16.28 -9.72
N GLN A 153 7.11 17.27 -10.28
CA GLN A 153 8.26 17.90 -9.60
C GLN A 153 7.81 18.55 -8.28
N GLU A 154 6.74 19.29 -8.28
CA GLU A 154 6.21 19.96 -7.08
C GLU A 154 5.77 18.92 -6.02
N HIS A 155 5.11 17.85 -6.46
CA HIS A 155 4.78 16.72 -5.59
C HIS A 155 6.02 16.15 -4.92
N ASP A 156 7.06 15.83 -5.70
CA ASP A 156 8.29 15.21 -5.21
C ASP A 156 9.03 16.12 -4.22
N GLU A 157 9.10 17.42 -4.52
CA GLU A 157 9.69 18.42 -3.61
C GLU A 157 8.95 18.49 -2.26
N LYS A 158 7.62 18.38 -2.27
CA LYS A 158 6.80 18.33 -1.04
C LYS A 158 7.11 17.07 -0.23
N VAL A 159 7.16 15.90 -0.86
CA VAL A 159 7.49 14.63 -0.18
C VAL A 159 8.91 14.65 0.38
N ILE A 160 9.88 15.18 -0.37
CA ILE A 160 11.27 15.33 0.11
C ILE A 160 11.33 16.22 1.36
N ARG A 161 10.58 17.33 1.40
CA ARG A 161 10.50 18.19 2.60
C ARG A 161 9.97 17.43 3.81
N LEU A 162 8.97 16.55 3.65
CA LEU A 162 8.46 15.74 4.75
C LEU A 162 9.51 14.75 5.26
N ILE A 163 10.27 14.10 4.35
CA ILE A 163 11.36 13.21 4.71
C ILE A 163 12.40 13.97 5.56
N ARG A 164 12.87 15.13 5.09
CA ARG A 164 13.85 15.96 5.80
C ARG A 164 13.40 16.41 7.18
N LYS A 165 12.10 16.65 7.34
CA LYS A 165 11.52 17.10 8.61
C LYS A 165 11.56 16.04 9.71
N ILE A 166 11.53 14.74 9.34
CA ILE A 166 11.47 13.65 10.33
C ILE A 166 12.73 12.81 10.42
N GLU A 167 13.64 12.82 9.43
CA GLU A 167 14.75 11.87 9.35
C GLU A 167 15.65 11.84 10.59
N SER A 168 15.88 12.98 11.25
CA SER A 168 16.71 13.05 12.48
C SER A 168 15.98 12.52 13.75
N ARG A 169 14.70 12.23 13.67
CA ARG A 169 13.84 11.87 14.79
C ARG A 169 13.42 10.40 14.79
N VAL A 170 13.75 9.65 13.75
CA VAL A 170 13.31 8.29 13.52
C VAL A 170 14.46 7.35 13.17
N ASP A 171 14.26 6.05 13.25
CA ASP A 171 15.24 5.02 12.89
C ASP A 171 15.01 4.47 11.48
N VAL A 172 13.80 4.68 10.95
CA VAL A 172 13.38 4.29 9.60
C VAL A 172 12.26 5.20 9.11
N ILE A 173 12.22 5.46 7.81
CA ILE A 173 11.12 6.18 7.16
C ILE A 173 10.36 5.21 6.26
N VAL A 174 9.03 5.22 6.36
CA VAL A 174 8.12 4.49 5.47
C VAL A 174 7.45 5.49 4.53
N LEU A 175 7.65 5.31 3.23
CA LEU A 175 6.83 5.96 2.20
C LEU A 175 5.52 5.20 2.10
N SER A 176 4.48 5.77 2.70
CA SER A 176 3.24 5.08 3.08
C SER A 176 2.30 4.76 1.91
N GLN A 177 2.64 5.21 0.70
CA GLN A 177 1.83 5.05 -0.50
C GLN A 177 2.71 4.63 -1.68
N TYR A 178 2.15 3.83 -2.59
CA TYR A 178 2.86 3.42 -3.80
C TYR A 178 3.25 4.62 -4.67
N SER A 179 2.37 5.61 -4.78
CA SER A 179 2.55 6.81 -5.59
C SER A 179 3.78 7.65 -5.23
N ILE A 180 4.26 7.57 -3.98
CA ILE A 180 5.42 8.35 -3.52
C ILE A 180 6.73 7.54 -3.45
N GLU A 181 6.70 6.24 -3.75
CA GLU A 181 7.88 5.38 -3.58
C GLU A 181 9.09 5.79 -4.41
N HIS A 182 8.86 6.32 -5.62
CA HIS A 182 9.93 6.77 -6.51
C HIS A 182 10.79 7.88 -5.89
N VAL A 183 10.25 8.66 -4.94
CA VAL A 183 10.98 9.74 -4.25
C VAL A 183 12.16 9.20 -3.45
N ARG A 184 12.13 7.91 -3.04
CA ARG A 184 13.27 7.26 -2.38
C ARG A 184 14.59 7.36 -3.19
N GLN A 185 14.47 7.40 -4.52
CA GLN A 185 15.65 7.49 -5.41
C GLN A 185 16.14 8.94 -5.59
N LEU A 186 15.33 9.92 -5.18
CA LEU A 186 15.62 11.34 -5.34
C LEU A 186 16.24 11.97 -4.08
N VAL A 187 16.31 11.22 -2.98
CA VAL A 187 16.78 11.73 -1.69
C VAL A 187 17.84 10.80 -1.10
N GLN A 188 18.93 11.38 -0.63
CA GLN A 188 19.88 10.71 0.24
C GLN A 188 19.41 10.92 1.69
N SER A 189 19.32 9.88 2.48
CA SER A 189 18.92 9.93 3.89
C SER A 189 19.87 9.10 4.74
N GLU A 190 20.14 9.56 5.96
CA GLU A 190 20.97 8.84 6.94
C GLU A 190 20.24 7.61 7.52
N VAL A 191 18.92 7.60 7.45
CA VAL A 191 18.10 6.47 7.90
C VAL A 191 17.51 5.71 6.72
N PRO A 192 17.27 4.39 6.84
CA PRO A 192 16.63 3.61 5.79
C PRO A 192 15.26 4.18 5.39
N ILE A 193 15.00 4.23 4.08
CA ILE A 193 13.69 4.58 3.53
C ILE A 193 13.08 3.33 2.90
N LEU A 194 11.94 2.88 3.42
CA LEU A 194 11.20 1.72 2.93
C LEU A 194 10.06 2.17 2.02
N GLY A 195 9.93 1.50 0.87
CA GLY A 195 8.87 1.74 -0.09
C GLY A 195 7.78 0.66 0.00
N ALA A 196 6.52 1.08 -0.05
CA ALA A 196 5.39 0.18 0.11
C ALA A 196 5.19 -0.75 -1.10
N ALA A 197 5.35 -0.27 -2.34
CA ALA A 197 5.17 -1.10 -3.53
C ALA A 197 6.25 -2.19 -3.65
N SER A 198 7.53 -1.83 -3.46
CA SER A 198 8.65 -2.78 -3.46
C SER A 198 8.50 -3.86 -2.39
N ALA A 199 8.11 -3.46 -1.17
CA ALA A 199 7.89 -4.40 -0.08
C ALA A 199 6.74 -5.36 -0.41
N THR A 200 5.65 -4.84 -0.99
CA THR A 200 4.49 -5.63 -1.40
C THR A 200 4.85 -6.65 -2.48
N ALA A 201 5.54 -6.26 -3.55
CA ALA A 201 5.90 -7.18 -4.64
C ALA A 201 6.77 -8.35 -4.12
N GLN A 202 7.74 -8.08 -3.26
CA GLN A 202 8.57 -9.11 -2.63
C GLN A 202 7.74 -10.04 -1.73
N TYR A 203 6.87 -9.49 -0.89
CA TYR A 203 6.02 -10.27 0.00
C TYR A 203 5.02 -11.15 -0.75
N VAL A 204 4.41 -10.63 -1.80
CA VAL A 204 3.52 -11.40 -2.68
C VAL A 204 4.25 -12.58 -3.30
N ARG A 205 5.45 -12.37 -3.83
CA ARG A 205 6.25 -13.43 -4.43
C ARG A 205 6.62 -14.52 -3.40
N GLU A 206 7.07 -14.12 -2.21
CA GLU A 206 7.39 -15.03 -1.11
C GLU A 206 6.17 -15.88 -0.73
N TYR A 207 5.01 -15.25 -0.52
CA TYR A 207 3.76 -15.93 -0.18
C TYR A 207 3.33 -16.94 -1.25
N LEU A 208 3.40 -16.57 -2.53
CA LEU A 208 3.01 -17.46 -3.62
C LEU A 208 3.96 -18.66 -3.75
N ALA A 209 5.27 -18.44 -3.56
CA ALA A 209 6.27 -19.52 -3.56
C ALA A 209 6.02 -20.53 -2.42
N GLU A 210 5.69 -20.05 -1.22
CA GLU A 210 5.32 -20.92 -0.09
C GLU A 210 4.04 -21.71 -0.38
N LYS A 211 3.04 -21.09 -0.98
CA LYS A 211 1.77 -21.73 -1.36
C LYS A 211 1.98 -22.83 -2.40
N GLU A 212 2.86 -22.62 -3.37
CA GLU A 212 3.23 -23.67 -4.35
C GLU A 212 3.90 -24.87 -3.71
N GLN A 213 4.87 -24.64 -2.82
CA GLN A 213 5.55 -25.71 -2.10
C GLN A 213 4.57 -26.56 -1.28
N HIS A 214 3.61 -25.93 -0.60
CA HIS A 214 2.59 -26.65 0.16
C HIS A 214 1.63 -27.46 -0.71
N HIS A 215 1.36 -27.03 -1.95
CA HIS A 215 0.55 -27.80 -2.90
C HIS A 215 1.30 -29.05 -3.39
N LEU A 216 2.59 -28.92 -3.70
CA LEU A 216 3.42 -30.02 -4.18
C LEU A 216 3.68 -31.10 -3.11
N THR A 217 3.60 -30.75 -1.82
CA THR A 217 3.81 -31.70 -0.70
C THR A 217 2.53 -32.43 -0.29
N ARG A 218 1.37 -32.07 -0.82
CA ARG A 218 0.06 -32.69 -0.52
C ARG A 218 -0.48 -33.58 -1.66
N THR A 219 0.17 -33.58 -2.81
CA THR A 219 -0.07 -34.47 -3.94
C THR A 219 0.95 -35.61 -3.97
#